data_d801503b0a761832656130c6e32bb9a2
#
_entry.id   d801503b0a761832656130c6e32bb9a2
#
_cell.length_a   1.000
_cell.length_b   1.000
_cell.length_c   1.000
_cell.angle_alpha   90.00
_cell.angle_beta   90.00
_cell.angle_gamma   90.00
#
_symmetry.space_group_name_H-M   'P 1'
#
loop_
_entity.id
_entity.type
_entity.pdbx_description
1 polymer ?
#
loop_
_entity_poly.entity_id
_entity_poly.type
_entity_poly.pdbx_seq_one_letter_code
_entity_poly.pdbx_strand_id
1 'polypeptide(L)'
;FFKQKTAYEIKFDTTEIAPLKFADGAYYLELFHGSTIAFKDMALSILPHLLITSAKKNNVKNEIVILTATSGDTGKAAMAGFADVEGTQIIVFYPKNGVSPIQEKQMLTQKGANTHVVGIHGNFDQAQSAVKAMFNDKALAETMDAAGYQFSSANSINIGRLVPQIVYYVYAYSKLFAQGAVAKDDKINIVVPTGNFGNILAAFYAKNMGLPVAKLICAS
;
A
#
# COMPACT_ATOMS: atom_id res chain seq x y z
N PHE A 1 -19.01 15.23 16.34
CA PHE A 1 -17.58 15.44 15.96
C PHE A 1 -16.94 14.07 15.84
N PHE A 2 -16.96 13.49 14.64
CA PHE A 2 -16.20 12.28 14.35
C PHE A 2 -14.72 12.67 14.33
N LYS A 3 -13.94 12.17 15.29
CA LYS A 3 -12.49 12.05 15.11
C LYS A 3 -12.25 10.97 14.05
N GLN A 4 -12.34 11.33 12.78
CA GLN A 4 -11.70 10.53 11.75
C GLN A 4 -10.21 10.56 12.07
N LYS A 5 -9.61 9.39 12.31
CA LYS A 5 -8.17 9.26 12.24
C LYS A 5 -7.78 9.76 10.86
N THR A 6 -7.27 10.96 10.78
CA THR A 6 -6.76 11.53 9.54
C THR A 6 -5.42 10.85 9.24
N ALA A 7 -4.99 10.87 7.99
CA ALA A 7 -3.68 10.37 7.59
C ALA A 7 -2.51 10.96 8.41
N TYR A 8 -2.74 12.04 9.14
CA TYR A 8 -1.82 12.67 10.09
C TYR A 8 -1.58 11.89 11.38
N GLU A 9 -2.40 10.89 11.71
CA GLU A 9 -2.18 10.04 12.91
C GLU A 9 -1.22 8.88 12.66
N ILE A 10 -0.75 8.69 11.41
CA ILE A 10 0.34 7.77 11.12
C ILE A 10 1.61 8.43 11.58
N LYS A 11 2.18 7.90 12.64
CA LYS A 11 3.44 8.39 13.19
C LYS A 11 4.57 8.03 12.23
N PHE A 12 5.06 9.03 11.52
CA PHE A 12 6.36 8.96 10.87
C PHE A 12 7.43 9.30 11.91
N ASP A 13 8.60 8.69 11.81
CA ASP A 13 9.72 8.93 12.73
C ASP A 13 10.50 10.20 12.41
N THR A 14 10.14 10.89 11.31
CA THR A 14 10.71 12.15 10.85
C THR A 14 9.64 13.21 10.64
N THR A 15 10.02 14.49 10.72
CA THR A 15 9.15 15.64 10.41
C THR A 15 8.84 15.72 8.91
N GLU A 16 9.75 15.28 8.05
CA GLU A 16 9.57 15.16 6.62
C GLU A 16 9.23 13.71 6.29
N ILE A 17 8.00 13.46 5.82
CA ILE A 17 7.45 12.12 5.60
C ILE A 17 8.29 11.28 4.64
N ALA A 18 8.88 11.92 3.62
CA ALA A 18 9.69 11.27 2.59
C ALA A 18 10.92 12.16 2.29
N PRO A 19 11.94 12.12 3.15
CA PRO A 19 13.17 12.91 2.93
C PRO A 19 13.85 12.54 1.61
N LEU A 20 14.39 13.55 0.94
CA LEU A 20 15.21 13.38 -0.25
C LEU A 20 16.68 13.61 0.14
N LYS A 21 17.49 12.55 0.13
CA LYS A 21 18.90 12.57 0.51
C LYS A 21 19.81 12.45 -0.70
N PHE A 22 20.90 13.22 -0.71
CA PHE A 22 21.95 13.07 -1.72
C PHE A 22 23.10 12.25 -1.15
N ALA A 23 23.48 11.19 -1.86
CA ALA A 23 24.63 10.35 -1.53
C ALA A 23 25.17 9.70 -2.81
N ASP A 24 26.47 9.47 -2.89
CA ASP A 24 27.14 8.72 -3.98
C ASP A 24 26.73 9.17 -5.41
N GLY A 25 26.51 10.48 -5.60
CA GLY A 25 26.14 11.04 -6.91
C GLY A 25 24.68 10.81 -7.31
N ALA A 26 23.83 10.34 -6.42
CA ALA A 26 22.41 10.11 -6.65
C ALA A 26 21.54 10.70 -5.53
N TYR A 27 20.26 10.93 -5.84
CA TYR A 27 19.25 11.31 -4.86
C TYR A 27 18.42 10.10 -4.47
N TYR A 28 18.23 9.91 -3.17
CA TYR A 28 17.48 8.82 -2.57
C TYR A 28 16.23 9.37 -1.90
N LEU A 29 15.05 8.98 -2.38
CA LEU A 29 13.79 9.25 -1.70
C LEU A 29 13.55 8.17 -0.66
N GLU A 30 13.66 8.55 0.61
CA GLU A 30 13.49 7.63 1.74
C GLU A 30 11.99 7.41 2.03
N LEU A 31 11.49 6.19 1.83
CA LEU A 31 10.08 5.83 2.00
C LEU A 31 9.84 4.85 3.17
N PHE A 32 10.80 4.76 4.09
CA PHE A 32 10.77 3.80 5.19
C PHE A 32 10.49 4.42 6.56
N HIS A 33 10.07 5.68 6.60
CA HIS A 33 9.82 6.42 7.86
C HIS A 33 8.43 6.19 8.46
N GLY A 34 7.60 5.37 7.83
CA GLY A 34 6.28 5.01 8.32
C GLY A 34 6.30 3.93 9.40
N SER A 35 5.15 3.67 10.02
CA SER A 35 4.98 2.79 11.19
C SER A 35 5.43 1.34 10.97
N THR A 36 5.45 0.86 9.73
CA THR A 36 5.87 -0.51 9.39
C THR A 36 7.17 -0.57 8.59
N ILE A 37 7.86 0.58 8.44
CA ILE A 37 9.15 0.70 7.75
C ILE A 37 9.05 0.24 6.28
N ALA A 38 7.94 0.53 5.63
CA ALA A 38 7.69 0.12 4.24
C ALA A 38 7.17 1.31 3.42
N PHE A 39 7.63 1.42 2.15
CA PHE A 39 7.11 2.43 1.22
C PHE A 39 5.58 2.34 1.04
N LYS A 40 5.00 1.21 1.41
CA LYS A 40 3.56 0.91 1.31
C LYS A 40 2.74 1.65 2.36
N ASP A 41 3.36 2.09 3.46
CA ASP A 41 2.67 2.72 4.59
C ASP A 41 1.86 3.93 4.16
N MET A 42 2.41 4.80 3.32
CA MET A 42 1.71 6.01 2.89
C MET A 42 0.44 5.68 2.08
N ALA A 43 0.53 4.77 1.11
CA ALA A 43 -0.63 4.39 0.30
C ALA A 43 -1.67 3.60 1.11
N LEU A 44 -1.22 2.72 2.01
CA LEU A 44 -2.11 1.88 2.84
C LEU A 44 -2.71 2.66 4.01
N SER A 45 -2.15 3.78 4.39
CA SER A 45 -2.76 4.68 5.37
C SER A 45 -3.97 5.43 4.82
N ILE A 46 -3.96 5.79 3.55
CA ILE A 46 -5.06 6.53 2.92
C ILE A 46 -6.13 5.62 2.31
N LEU A 47 -5.76 4.41 1.89
CA LEU A 47 -6.65 3.47 1.20
C LEU A 47 -7.94 3.16 1.98
N PRO A 48 -7.92 2.88 3.30
CA PRO A 48 -9.13 2.61 4.06
C PRO A 48 -10.13 3.77 3.98
N HIS A 49 -9.65 5.00 4.11
CA HIS A 49 -10.48 6.20 4.07
C HIS A 49 -11.09 6.43 2.67
N LEU A 50 -10.33 6.15 1.61
CA LEU A 50 -10.85 6.21 0.24
C LEU A 50 -11.94 5.16 0.02
N LEU A 51 -11.74 3.93 0.49
CA LEU A 51 -12.70 2.85 0.37
C LEU A 51 -14.01 3.17 1.11
N ILE A 52 -13.95 3.57 2.37
CA ILE A 52 -15.13 3.89 3.17
C ILE A 52 -15.85 5.12 2.61
N THR A 53 -15.12 6.15 2.18
CA THR A 53 -15.73 7.32 1.55
C THR A 53 -16.44 6.95 0.24
N SER A 54 -15.80 6.11 -0.57
CA SER A 54 -16.39 5.60 -1.82
C SER A 54 -17.63 4.73 -1.54
N ALA A 55 -17.56 3.84 -0.56
CA ALA A 55 -18.69 3.00 -0.16
C ALA A 55 -19.90 3.84 0.26
N LYS A 56 -19.67 4.83 1.13
CA LYS A 56 -20.72 5.77 1.56
C LYS A 56 -21.33 6.53 0.39
N LYS A 57 -20.49 7.05 -0.52
CA LYS A 57 -20.94 7.80 -1.71
C LYS A 57 -21.78 6.95 -2.67
N ASN A 58 -21.49 5.65 -2.74
CA ASN A 58 -22.20 4.69 -3.59
C ASN A 58 -23.32 3.93 -2.86
N ASN A 59 -23.69 4.33 -1.65
CA ASN A 59 -24.72 3.70 -0.82
C ASN A 59 -24.47 2.21 -0.55
N VAL A 60 -23.23 1.77 -0.54
CA VAL A 60 -22.85 0.41 -0.16
C VAL A 60 -23.13 0.21 1.33
N LYS A 61 -23.87 -0.85 1.66
CA LYS A 61 -24.27 -1.18 3.04
C LYS A 61 -23.38 -2.24 3.66
N ASN A 62 -22.76 -3.06 2.84
CA ASN A 62 -21.93 -4.18 3.27
C ASN A 62 -20.64 -3.70 3.92
N GLU A 63 -20.23 -4.39 4.96
CA GLU A 63 -18.88 -4.25 5.53
C GLU A 63 -17.84 -4.77 4.56
N ILE A 64 -16.73 -4.06 4.42
CA ILE A 64 -15.69 -4.37 3.43
C ILE A 64 -14.67 -5.32 4.04
N VAL A 65 -14.58 -6.54 3.54
CA VAL A 65 -13.58 -7.54 3.95
C VAL A 65 -12.37 -7.47 3.02
N ILE A 66 -11.26 -7.01 3.54
CA ILE A 66 -9.99 -6.89 2.83
C ILE A 66 -9.23 -8.21 2.88
N LEU A 67 -9.13 -8.90 1.75
CA LEU A 67 -8.31 -10.09 1.62
C LEU A 67 -6.93 -9.72 1.09
N THR A 68 -5.88 -10.11 1.79
CA THR A 68 -4.50 -9.79 1.43
C THR A 68 -3.60 -11.00 1.53
N ALA A 69 -2.99 -11.42 0.43
CA ALA A 69 -1.86 -12.34 0.45
C ALA A 69 -0.56 -11.53 0.57
N THR A 70 0.37 -11.99 1.40
CA THR A 70 1.62 -11.27 1.63
C THR A 70 2.83 -12.18 1.71
N SER A 71 3.98 -11.65 1.26
CA SER A 71 5.32 -12.17 1.55
C SER A 71 6.00 -11.40 2.71
N GLY A 72 5.23 -10.56 3.43
CA GLY A 72 5.69 -9.82 4.61
C GLY A 72 5.21 -8.37 4.64
N ASP A 73 5.80 -7.50 3.83
CA ASP A 73 5.60 -6.04 3.88
C ASP A 73 4.16 -5.57 3.66
N THR A 74 3.47 -6.14 2.68
CA THR A 74 2.09 -5.72 2.38
C THR A 74 1.15 -6.05 3.52
N GLY A 75 1.29 -7.25 4.12
CA GLY A 75 0.43 -7.69 5.21
C GLY A 75 0.53 -6.78 6.44
N LYS A 76 1.75 -6.56 6.93
CA LYS A 76 1.96 -5.69 8.10
C LYS A 76 1.48 -4.26 7.87
N ALA A 77 1.77 -3.68 6.70
CA ALA A 77 1.38 -2.31 6.36
C ALA A 77 -0.15 -2.19 6.16
N ALA A 78 -0.78 -3.19 5.54
CA ALA A 78 -2.23 -3.21 5.38
C ALA A 78 -2.94 -3.36 6.73
N MET A 79 -2.49 -4.26 7.60
CA MET A 79 -3.05 -4.41 8.93
C MET A 79 -2.94 -3.12 9.74
N ALA A 80 -1.78 -2.45 9.71
CA ALA A 80 -1.59 -1.18 10.39
C ALA A 80 -2.51 -0.07 9.85
N GLY A 81 -2.70 -0.01 8.53
CA GLY A 81 -3.55 0.99 7.88
C GLY A 81 -5.05 0.77 8.12
N PHE A 82 -5.50 -0.48 8.17
CA PHE A 82 -6.91 -0.85 8.36
C PHE A 82 -7.30 -1.08 9.82
N ALA A 83 -6.35 -1.07 10.76
CA ALA A 83 -6.63 -1.31 12.17
C ALA A 83 -7.68 -0.33 12.71
N ASP A 84 -8.75 -0.88 13.29
CA ASP A 84 -9.88 -0.14 13.90
C ASP A 84 -10.59 0.85 12.95
N VAL A 85 -10.49 0.65 11.63
CA VAL A 85 -11.26 1.43 10.65
C VAL A 85 -12.66 0.84 10.55
N GLU A 86 -13.66 1.60 11.01
CA GLU A 86 -15.06 1.21 11.03
C GLU A 86 -15.57 0.84 9.62
N GLY A 87 -16.35 -0.23 9.53
CA GLY A 87 -16.89 -0.74 8.26
C GLY A 87 -15.91 -1.56 7.44
N THR A 88 -14.77 -1.95 8.05
CA THR A 88 -13.80 -2.84 7.41
C THR A 88 -13.37 -3.99 8.30
N GLN A 89 -13.13 -5.14 7.68
CA GLN A 89 -12.37 -6.28 8.26
C GLN A 89 -11.14 -6.50 7.40
N ILE A 90 -10.02 -6.89 7.99
CA ILE A 90 -8.84 -7.27 7.21
C ILE A 90 -8.36 -8.67 7.60
N ILE A 91 -8.19 -9.51 6.58
CA ILE A 91 -7.66 -10.86 6.72
C ILE A 91 -6.38 -10.97 5.88
N VAL A 92 -5.27 -11.23 6.56
CA VAL A 92 -3.96 -11.36 5.92
C VAL A 92 -3.52 -12.83 5.93
N PHE A 93 -3.25 -13.35 4.73
CA PHE A 93 -2.70 -14.69 4.54
C PHE A 93 -1.19 -14.60 4.25
N TYR A 94 -0.39 -15.31 5.02
CA TYR A 94 1.05 -15.36 4.82
C TYR A 94 1.58 -16.80 4.86
N PRO A 95 2.63 -17.15 4.11
CA PRO A 95 3.25 -18.47 4.20
C PRO A 95 3.98 -18.60 5.53
N LYS A 96 3.58 -19.57 6.35
CA LYS A 96 4.26 -19.91 7.60
C LYS A 96 5.70 -20.30 7.27
N ASN A 97 6.67 -19.69 7.94
CA ASN A 97 8.11 -19.78 7.66
C ASN A 97 8.56 -19.17 6.28
N GLY A 98 7.69 -18.45 5.58
CA GLY A 98 7.99 -17.80 4.31
C GLY A 98 8.10 -16.28 4.38
N VAL A 99 8.07 -15.72 5.59
CA VAL A 99 8.29 -14.29 5.88
C VAL A 99 9.40 -14.14 6.92
N SER A 100 10.02 -12.96 7.02
CA SER A 100 11.03 -12.76 8.06
C SER A 100 10.41 -12.78 9.47
N PRO A 101 11.16 -13.19 10.50
CA PRO A 101 10.65 -13.22 11.88
C PRO A 101 10.13 -11.87 12.36
N ILE A 102 10.73 -10.76 11.91
CA ILE A 102 10.29 -9.40 12.26
C ILE A 102 8.94 -9.11 11.61
N GLN A 103 8.78 -9.42 10.32
CA GLN A 103 7.52 -9.20 9.60
C GLN A 103 6.39 -10.05 10.17
N GLU A 104 6.66 -11.33 10.49
CA GLU A 104 5.69 -12.20 11.14
C GLU A 104 5.27 -11.62 12.49
N LYS A 105 6.23 -11.23 13.31
CA LYS A 105 5.94 -10.63 14.62
C LYS A 105 5.13 -9.34 14.49
N GLN A 106 5.44 -8.47 13.53
CA GLN A 106 4.67 -7.27 13.29
C GLN A 106 3.19 -7.57 12.96
N MET A 107 2.92 -8.62 12.16
CA MET A 107 1.55 -9.04 11.85
C MET A 107 0.85 -9.66 13.07
N LEU A 108 1.52 -10.58 13.77
CA LEU A 108 0.94 -11.29 14.93
C LEU A 108 0.67 -10.38 16.14
N THR A 109 1.42 -9.29 16.28
CA THR A 109 1.26 -8.33 17.38
C THR A 109 0.47 -7.07 17.01
N GLN A 110 -0.01 -6.96 15.76
CA GLN A 110 -0.85 -5.87 15.32
C GLN A 110 -2.13 -5.85 16.15
N LYS A 111 -2.41 -4.71 16.77
CA LYS A 111 -3.66 -4.47 17.50
C LYS A 111 -4.73 -3.94 16.54
N GLY A 112 -5.98 -4.31 16.84
CA GLY A 112 -7.16 -3.87 16.08
C GLY A 112 -8.25 -4.94 16.18
N ALA A 113 -9.47 -4.54 16.52
CA ALA A 113 -10.59 -5.47 16.67
C ALA A 113 -11.01 -6.13 15.35
N ASN A 114 -10.66 -5.49 14.24
CA ASN A 114 -11.00 -5.89 12.86
C ASN A 114 -9.82 -6.50 12.10
N THR A 115 -8.70 -6.85 12.77
CA THR A 115 -7.50 -7.37 12.12
C THR A 115 -7.33 -8.85 12.38
N HIS A 116 -7.16 -9.65 11.31
CA HIS A 116 -7.00 -11.09 11.36
C HIS A 116 -5.78 -11.52 10.53
N VAL A 117 -5.00 -12.45 11.06
CA VAL A 117 -3.84 -12.99 10.36
C VAL A 117 -3.87 -14.51 10.35
N VAL A 118 -3.60 -15.10 9.20
CA VAL A 118 -3.66 -16.54 8.97
C VAL A 118 -2.36 -17.02 8.33
N GLY A 119 -1.61 -17.82 9.08
CA GLY A 119 -0.44 -18.52 8.55
C GLY A 119 -0.87 -19.77 7.76
N ILE A 120 -0.49 -19.85 6.50
CA ILE A 120 -0.78 -21.01 5.65
C ILE A 120 0.43 -21.94 5.52
N HIS A 121 0.19 -23.22 5.34
CA HIS A 121 1.19 -24.19 4.92
C HIS A 121 1.29 -24.15 3.38
N GLY A 122 2.26 -23.40 2.86
CA GLY A 122 2.45 -23.17 1.44
C GLY A 122 3.40 -22.00 1.18
N ASN A 123 3.45 -21.55 -0.05
CA ASN A 123 4.25 -20.41 -0.46
C ASN A 123 3.36 -19.17 -0.77
N PHE A 124 4.01 -18.05 -1.08
CA PHE A 124 3.32 -16.80 -1.39
C PHE A 124 2.42 -16.91 -2.64
N ASP A 125 2.85 -17.63 -3.67
CA ASP A 125 2.08 -17.76 -4.91
C ASP A 125 0.80 -18.56 -4.69
N GLN A 126 0.85 -19.57 -3.82
CA GLN A 126 -0.33 -20.34 -3.40
C GLN A 126 -1.31 -19.46 -2.61
N ALA A 127 -0.80 -18.65 -1.66
CA ALA A 127 -1.64 -17.69 -0.94
C ALA A 127 -2.31 -16.69 -1.89
N GLN A 128 -1.55 -16.14 -2.83
CA GLN A 128 -2.06 -15.18 -3.80
C GLN A 128 -3.09 -15.80 -4.74
N SER A 129 -2.86 -17.04 -5.19
CA SER A 129 -3.77 -17.78 -6.05
C SER A 129 -5.08 -18.09 -5.31
N ALA A 130 -5.00 -18.50 -4.05
CA ALA A 130 -6.18 -18.74 -3.22
C ALA A 130 -7.02 -17.47 -3.02
N VAL A 131 -6.40 -16.35 -2.71
CA VAL A 131 -7.10 -15.05 -2.60
C VAL A 131 -7.77 -14.67 -3.92
N LYS A 132 -7.09 -14.85 -5.06
CA LYS A 132 -7.69 -14.61 -6.38
C LYS A 132 -8.87 -15.54 -6.67
N ALA A 133 -8.77 -16.81 -6.26
CA ALA A 133 -9.88 -17.77 -6.41
C ALA A 133 -11.10 -17.33 -5.59
N MET A 134 -10.91 -16.86 -4.35
CA MET A 134 -12.00 -16.32 -3.52
C MET A 134 -12.68 -15.11 -4.17
N PHE A 135 -11.93 -14.21 -4.82
CA PHE A 135 -12.51 -13.07 -5.54
C PHE A 135 -13.34 -13.48 -6.76
N ASN A 136 -13.02 -14.62 -7.39
CA ASN A 136 -13.70 -15.11 -8.57
C ASN A 136 -14.81 -16.12 -8.26
N ASP A 137 -14.96 -16.52 -7.01
CA ASP A 137 -15.98 -17.45 -6.55
C ASP A 137 -17.32 -16.71 -6.35
N LYS A 138 -18.24 -16.89 -7.30
CA LYS A 138 -19.55 -16.25 -7.26
C LYS A 138 -20.43 -16.76 -6.11
N ALA A 139 -20.38 -18.06 -5.81
CA ALA A 139 -21.18 -18.63 -4.74
C ALA A 139 -20.73 -18.12 -3.37
N LEU A 140 -19.39 -17.99 -3.18
CA LEU A 140 -18.84 -17.36 -1.99
C LEU A 140 -19.22 -15.87 -1.92
N ALA A 141 -19.15 -15.13 -3.03
CA ALA A 141 -19.53 -13.71 -3.08
C ALA A 141 -21.00 -13.50 -2.71
N GLU A 142 -21.91 -14.34 -3.22
CA GLU A 142 -23.35 -14.31 -2.89
C GLU A 142 -23.58 -14.62 -1.41
N THR A 143 -22.86 -15.59 -0.86
CA THR A 143 -22.95 -15.95 0.56
C THR A 143 -22.48 -14.80 1.45
N MET A 144 -21.39 -14.14 1.09
CA MET A 144 -20.88 -12.99 1.80
C MET A 144 -21.81 -11.79 1.72
N ASP A 145 -22.37 -11.52 0.54
CA ASP A 145 -23.34 -10.43 0.33
C ASP A 145 -24.59 -10.63 1.18
N ALA A 146 -25.16 -11.84 1.19
CA ALA A 146 -26.29 -12.20 2.03
C ALA A 146 -26.01 -12.04 3.55
N ALA A 147 -24.76 -12.16 3.94
CA ALA A 147 -24.29 -11.93 5.32
C ALA A 147 -23.91 -10.46 5.62
N GLY A 148 -24.06 -9.56 4.65
CA GLY A 148 -23.74 -8.16 4.80
C GLY A 148 -22.26 -7.81 4.61
N TYR A 149 -21.50 -8.64 3.89
CA TYR A 149 -20.09 -8.45 3.61
C TYR A 149 -19.80 -8.36 2.11
N GLN A 150 -18.72 -7.68 1.75
CA GLN A 150 -18.17 -7.70 0.40
C GLN A 150 -16.66 -7.73 0.40
N PHE A 151 -16.06 -8.40 -0.58
CA PHE A 151 -14.62 -8.49 -0.68
C PHE A 151 -13.97 -7.27 -1.34
N SER A 152 -12.79 -6.91 -0.85
CA SER A 152 -11.85 -5.99 -1.47
C SER A 152 -10.40 -6.46 -1.20
N SER A 153 -9.42 -5.76 -1.73
CA SER A 153 -8.01 -6.14 -1.59
C SER A 153 -7.12 -4.96 -1.23
N ALA A 154 -6.09 -5.21 -0.42
CA ALA A 154 -4.99 -4.28 -0.21
C ALA A 154 -3.72 -4.67 -1.01
N ASN A 155 -3.78 -5.64 -1.90
CA ASN A 155 -2.70 -5.96 -2.83
C ASN A 155 -2.58 -4.91 -3.97
N SER A 156 -1.51 -4.98 -4.75
CA SER A 156 -1.22 -4.03 -5.84
C SER A 156 -2.21 -4.05 -7.01
N ILE A 157 -3.14 -4.99 -7.03
CA ILE A 157 -4.28 -5.02 -7.97
C ILE A 157 -5.30 -3.91 -7.67
N ASN A 158 -5.31 -3.35 -6.47
CA ASN A 158 -6.23 -2.26 -6.10
C ASN A 158 -5.66 -0.92 -6.56
N ILE A 159 -6.39 -0.24 -7.44
CA ILE A 159 -6.01 1.08 -7.98
C ILE A 159 -5.92 2.14 -6.89
N GLY A 160 -6.72 2.06 -5.84
CA GLY A 160 -6.66 2.96 -4.69
C GLY A 160 -5.37 2.84 -3.88
N ARG A 161 -4.63 1.74 -4.07
CA ARG A 161 -3.27 1.58 -3.54
C ARG A 161 -2.20 2.10 -4.51
N LEU A 162 -2.46 2.05 -5.81
CA LEU A 162 -1.52 2.48 -6.84
C LEU A 162 -1.44 4.00 -6.94
N VAL A 163 -2.58 4.65 -7.04
CA VAL A 163 -2.69 6.11 -7.28
C VAL A 163 -1.93 6.95 -6.26
N PRO A 164 -2.01 6.70 -4.95
CA PRO A 164 -1.25 7.49 -3.97
C PRO A 164 0.27 7.42 -4.16
N GLN A 165 0.79 6.37 -4.79
CA GLN A 165 2.22 6.21 -5.03
C GLN A 165 2.74 7.12 -6.15
N ILE A 166 1.88 7.65 -7.01
CA ILE A 166 2.25 8.66 -8.02
C ILE A 166 2.84 9.89 -7.35
N VAL A 167 2.33 10.22 -6.16
CA VAL A 167 2.77 11.38 -5.37
C VAL A 167 4.26 11.32 -5.04
N TYR A 168 4.84 10.14 -4.81
CA TYR A 168 6.27 10.00 -4.51
C TYR A 168 7.15 10.64 -5.58
N TYR A 169 6.82 10.42 -6.83
CA TYR A 169 7.60 10.86 -7.99
C TYR A 169 7.44 12.35 -8.26
N VAL A 170 6.21 12.83 -8.16
CA VAL A 170 5.92 14.28 -8.29
C VAL A 170 6.60 15.05 -7.15
N TYR A 171 6.50 14.54 -5.93
CA TYR A 171 7.14 15.14 -4.76
C TYR A 171 8.66 15.17 -4.89
N ALA A 172 9.29 14.03 -5.26
CA ALA A 172 10.73 13.96 -5.43
C ALA A 172 11.23 14.96 -6.47
N TYR A 173 10.57 15.05 -7.64
CA TYR A 173 10.92 16.01 -8.67
C TYR A 173 10.76 17.47 -8.18
N SER A 174 9.65 17.75 -7.49
CA SER A 174 9.40 19.08 -6.93
C SER A 174 10.48 19.50 -5.91
N LYS A 175 10.96 18.56 -5.10
CA LYS A 175 12.07 18.80 -4.17
C LYS A 175 13.38 19.06 -4.89
N LEU A 176 13.73 18.27 -5.92
CA LEU A 176 14.92 18.47 -6.74
C LEU A 176 14.90 19.87 -7.40
N PHE A 177 13.75 20.25 -7.93
CA PHE A 177 13.57 21.58 -8.53
C PHE A 177 13.71 22.70 -7.48
N ALA A 178 13.06 22.58 -6.34
CA ALA A 178 13.13 23.56 -5.26
C ALA A 178 14.54 23.75 -4.68
N GLN A 179 15.36 22.69 -4.71
CA GLN A 179 16.76 22.70 -4.27
C GLN A 179 17.73 23.21 -5.37
N GLY A 180 17.25 23.48 -6.56
CA GLY A 180 18.08 23.87 -7.71
C GLY A 180 18.94 22.73 -8.28
N ALA A 181 18.62 21.48 -7.92
CA ALA A 181 19.32 20.29 -8.42
C ALA A 181 18.95 19.95 -9.88
N VAL A 182 17.78 20.39 -10.31
CA VAL A 182 17.30 20.31 -11.70
C VAL A 182 16.65 21.64 -12.10
N ALA A 183 16.76 22.01 -13.36
CA ALA A 183 16.01 23.12 -13.94
C ALA A 183 14.61 22.67 -14.37
N LYS A 184 13.75 23.61 -14.75
CA LYS A 184 12.43 23.31 -15.29
C LYS A 184 12.56 22.41 -16.54
N ASP A 185 11.79 21.36 -16.58
CA ASP A 185 11.73 20.37 -17.67
C ASP A 185 12.99 19.51 -17.85
N ASP A 186 13.99 19.61 -16.97
CA ASP A 186 15.12 18.70 -16.93
C ASP A 186 14.63 17.27 -16.66
N LYS A 187 15.04 16.33 -17.52
CA LYS A 187 14.62 14.95 -17.40
C LYS A 187 15.50 14.19 -16.43
N ILE A 188 14.87 13.52 -15.47
CA ILE A 188 15.55 12.65 -14.51
C ILE A 188 15.41 11.17 -14.86
N ASN A 189 16.36 10.35 -14.45
CA ASN A 189 16.23 8.89 -14.42
C ASN A 189 15.72 8.47 -13.05
N ILE A 190 14.79 7.52 -13.02
CA ILE A 190 14.24 6.99 -11.77
C ILE A 190 14.56 5.50 -11.70
N VAL A 191 15.26 5.10 -10.65
CA VAL A 191 15.55 3.70 -10.32
C VAL A 191 14.59 3.25 -9.24
N VAL A 192 13.87 2.16 -9.48
CA VAL A 192 12.91 1.61 -8.53
C VAL A 192 13.28 0.18 -8.21
N PRO A 193 13.64 -0.13 -6.94
CA PRO A 193 13.74 -1.50 -6.48
C PRO A 193 12.39 -2.20 -6.63
N THR A 194 12.33 -3.27 -7.39
CA THR A 194 11.06 -3.83 -7.89
C THR A 194 10.99 -5.34 -7.68
N GLY A 195 10.05 -5.76 -6.85
CA GLY A 195 9.51 -7.13 -6.88
C GLY A 195 8.17 -7.12 -7.62
N ASN A 196 7.11 -6.56 -7.00
CA ASN A 196 5.84 -6.29 -7.68
C ASN A 196 5.91 -4.94 -8.41
N PHE A 197 5.39 -4.87 -9.62
CA PHE A 197 5.52 -3.70 -10.52
C PHE A 197 4.63 -2.50 -10.14
N GLY A 198 3.88 -2.53 -9.04
CA GLY A 198 2.97 -1.44 -8.65
C GLY A 198 3.66 -0.09 -8.49
N ASN A 199 4.80 -0.05 -7.79
CA ASN A 199 5.49 1.21 -7.53
C ASN A 199 6.09 1.82 -8.81
N ILE A 200 6.78 1.02 -9.64
CA ILE A 200 7.32 1.52 -10.92
C ILE A 200 6.21 1.89 -11.92
N LEU A 201 5.05 1.20 -11.86
CA LEU A 201 3.88 1.57 -12.65
C LEU A 201 3.34 2.94 -12.24
N ALA A 202 3.38 3.29 -10.96
CA ALA A 202 3.04 4.63 -10.50
C ALA A 202 4.00 5.69 -11.07
N ALA A 203 5.31 5.39 -11.18
CA ALA A 203 6.28 6.25 -11.88
C ALA A 203 5.95 6.39 -13.38
N PHE A 204 5.51 5.32 -14.02
CA PHE A 204 5.07 5.36 -15.42
C PHE A 204 3.84 6.26 -15.60
N TYR A 205 2.87 6.21 -14.69
CA TYR A 205 1.75 7.13 -14.71
C TYR A 205 2.19 8.58 -14.49
N ALA A 206 3.07 8.83 -13.51
CA ALA A 206 3.63 10.17 -13.30
C ALA A 206 4.28 10.73 -14.58
N LYS A 207 5.07 9.91 -15.28
CA LYS A 207 5.66 10.26 -16.58
C LYS A 207 4.60 10.62 -17.62
N ASN A 208 3.54 9.82 -17.76
CA ASN A 208 2.45 10.08 -18.71
C ASN A 208 1.60 11.30 -18.33
N MET A 209 1.59 11.68 -17.05
CA MET A 209 0.96 12.91 -16.57
C MET A 209 1.82 14.15 -16.81
N GLY A 210 3.01 14.00 -17.40
CA GLY A 210 3.87 15.11 -17.77
C GLY A 210 5.10 15.32 -16.88
N LEU A 211 5.35 14.41 -15.90
CA LEU A 211 6.58 14.50 -15.12
C LEU A 211 7.80 14.26 -16.03
N PRO A 212 8.84 15.15 -15.99
CA PRO A 212 10.01 15.02 -16.86
C PRO A 212 10.89 13.82 -16.48
N VAL A 213 10.55 12.66 -16.98
CA VAL A 213 11.27 11.40 -16.74
C VAL A 213 11.88 10.90 -18.04
N ALA A 214 13.20 10.74 -18.05
CA ALA A 214 13.92 10.14 -19.17
C ALA A 214 13.73 8.62 -19.18
N LYS A 215 14.24 7.94 -18.16
CA LYS A 215 14.21 6.49 -18.03
C LYS A 215 13.59 6.05 -16.70
N LEU A 216 12.81 4.99 -16.75
CA LEU A 216 12.42 4.18 -15.59
C LEU A 216 13.30 2.93 -15.59
N ILE A 217 14.02 2.71 -14.52
CA ILE A 217 14.96 1.59 -14.36
C ILE A 217 14.41 0.69 -13.28
N CYS A 218 14.07 -0.54 -13.68
CA CYS A 218 13.65 -1.59 -12.76
C CYS A 218 14.90 -2.28 -12.22
N ALA A 219 15.10 -2.22 -10.92
CA ALA A 219 16.13 -2.99 -10.21
C ALA A 219 15.45 -4.16 -9.50
N SER A 220 15.63 -5.38 -10.01
CA SER A 220 15.02 -6.60 -9.48
C SER A 220 16.08 -7.66 -9.17
#